data_afdead44e8e7784a0b7b4697926805e5
#
_entry.id   afdead44e8e7784a0b7b4697926805e5
#
_cell.length_a   1.000
_cell.length_b   1.000
_cell.length_c   1.000
_cell.angle_alpha   90.00
_cell.angle_beta   90.00
_cell.angle_gamma   90.00
#
_symmetry.space_group_name_H-M   'P 1'
#
loop_
_entity.id
_entity.type
_entity.pdbx_description
1 polymer ?
#
loop_
_entity_poly.entity_id
_entity_poly.type
_entity_poly.pdbx_seq_one_letter_code
_entity_poly.pdbx_strand_id
1 'polypeptide(L)'
;TFNKPKKILLEVGKVSPNVGSEYKVEVTYKEEVIAQAIINTKELEEKQEILMVLPKIKTELNDEITIRIQGNAINSLEGLKVYSYKSDNEVFTINGRESGKTINMKVGYNRFSKQYIYLIGLISISGCILILIIDVKKIHKSVFYIIMILGSLVIFINPILDTPDDHAHLCRTEFTARGILSLKGDSDQYNISRSVAEIISHNYENIINANLGKMDFTYDKVSKNYASSNNFIPYIPQAIGFNIAKIFGSNIAIVILGRFFNLLAYALMVRYALKKTPLFKIPLSIVAIMPMSLFIAASFNPDATTYGLSLIAISFLLYIYNKKDVNKIDMSI
;
A
#
# COMPACT_ATOMS: atom_id res chain seq x y z
N THR A 1 12.10 10.32 -3.81
CA THR A 1 11.53 11.68 -3.76
C THR A 1 10.01 11.64 -3.65
N PHE A 2 9.50 10.94 -2.64
CA PHE A 2 8.06 10.69 -2.44
C PHE A 2 7.34 11.80 -1.67
N ASN A 3 8.09 12.69 -1.07
CA ASN A 3 7.54 13.70 -0.19
C ASN A 3 7.29 15.03 -0.92
N LYS A 4 6.60 14.98 -2.08
CA LYS A 4 6.11 16.19 -2.73
C LYS A 4 4.61 16.27 -2.48
N PRO A 5 4.18 16.90 -1.40
CA PRO A 5 2.77 17.15 -1.19
C PRO A 5 2.26 17.99 -2.37
N LYS A 6 1.13 17.60 -2.95
CA LYS A 6 0.50 18.33 -4.07
C LYS A 6 -0.75 19.05 -3.69
N LYS A 7 -1.40 18.58 -2.65
CA LYS A 7 -2.65 19.16 -2.18
C LYS A 7 -2.82 18.93 -0.70
N ILE A 8 -3.44 19.89 -0.06
CA ILE A 8 -3.90 19.80 1.31
C ILE A 8 -5.41 19.95 1.28
N LEU A 9 -6.11 19.03 1.94
CA LEU A 9 -7.54 19.08 2.19
C LEU A 9 -7.72 19.40 3.67
N LEU A 10 -8.28 20.57 3.96
CA LEU A 10 -8.57 21.02 5.30
C LEU A 10 -10.07 20.90 5.56
N GLU A 11 -10.45 20.20 6.60
CA GLU A 11 -11.86 20.06 6.97
C GLU A 11 -12.30 21.21 7.88
N VAL A 12 -13.22 22.01 7.40
CA VAL A 12 -13.74 23.22 8.07
C VAL A 12 -15.26 23.26 8.04
N GLY A 13 -15.83 24.14 8.84
CA GLY A 13 -17.28 24.39 8.85
C GLY A 13 -17.59 25.79 9.42
N LYS A 14 -18.86 26.18 9.33
CA LYS A 14 -19.37 27.40 9.92
C LYS A 14 -19.85 27.17 11.37
N VAL A 15 -19.76 28.19 12.19
CA VAL A 15 -20.30 28.18 13.54
C VAL A 15 -21.77 28.62 13.53
N SER A 16 -22.10 29.64 12.73
CA SER A 16 -23.47 30.16 12.57
C SER A 16 -23.88 30.25 11.10
N PRO A 17 -25.10 29.96 10.73
CA PRO A 17 -25.58 30.04 9.35
C PRO A 17 -25.76 31.48 8.84
N ASN A 18 -25.93 32.47 9.73
CA ASN A 18 -26.41 33.81 9.37
C ASN A 18 -25.33 34.90 9.41
N VAL A 19 -24.16 34.60 10.02
CA VAL A 19 -23.08 35.57 10.21
C VAL A 19 -21.82 34.95 9.69
N GLY A 20 -20.97 35.71 9.01
CA GLY A 20 -19.72 35.19 8.46
C GLY A 20 -18.60 36.22 8.45
N SER A 21 -17.38 35.72 8.56
CA SER A 21 -16.15 36.47 8.43
C SER A 21 -15.22 35.80 7.43
N GLU A 22 -14.26 36.56 6.92
CA GLU A 22 -13.24 36.03 6.04
C GLU A 22 -12.08 35.49 6.86
N TYR A 23 -11.62 34.30 6.47
CA TYR A 23 -10.45 33.66 6.99
C TYR A 23 -9.43 33.42 5.88
N LYS A 24 -8.20 33.81 6.12
CA LYS A 24 -7.07 33.54 5.23
C LYS A 24 -6.34 32.30 5.74
N VAL A 25 -6.23 31.31 4.88
CA VAL A 25 -5.41 30.10 5.14
C VAL A 25 -4.15 30.19 4.29
N GLU A 26 -3.00 30.19 4.91
CA GLU A 26 -1.70 30.23 4.26
C GLU A 26 -0.94 28.94 4.58
N VAL A 27 -0.30 28.40 3.54
CA VAL A 27 0.63 27.28 3.67
C VAL A 27 2.02 27.83 3.40
N THR A 28 2.90 27.71 4.39
CA THR A 28 4.29 28.19 4.29
C THR A 28 5.27 27.03 4.33
N TYR A 29 6.32 27.13 3.52
CA TYR A 29 7.44 26.21 3.46
C TYR A 29 8.74 27.01 3.39
N LYS A 30 9.68 26.77 4.30
CA LYS A 30 10.93 27.54 4.40
C LYS A 30 10.69 29.06 4.43
N GLU A 31 9.69 29.48 5.24
CA GLU A 31 9.26 30.87 5.42
C GLU A 31 8.57 31.53 4.20
N GLU A 32 8.47 30.84 3.06
CA GLU A 32 7.75 31.34 1.88
C GLU A 32 6.31 30.82 1.85
N VAL A 33 5.35 31.68 1.52
CA VAL A 33 3.96 31.30 1.31
C VAL A 33 3.85 30.58 -0.03
N ILE A 34 3.57 29.28 0.00
CA ILE A 34 3.49 28.42 -1.18
C ILE A 34 2.06 28.20 -1.68
N ALA A 35 1.07 28.39 -0.83
CA ALA A 35 -0.33 28.36 -1.21
C ALA A 35 -1.16 29.21 -0.24
N GLN A 36 -2.26 29.77 -0.73
CA GLN A 36 -3.21 30.52 0.08
C GLN A 36 -4.63 30.26 -0.39
N ALA A 37 -5.58 30.32 0.55
CA ALA A 37 -7.02 30.26 0.28
C ALA A 37 -7.72 31.29 1.17
N ILE A 38 -8.73 31.93 0.61
CA ILE A 38 -9.65 32.81 1.40
C ILE A 38 -10.95 32.04 1.56
N ILE A 39 -11.40 31.95 2.81
CA ILE A 39 -12.59 31.21 3.22
C ILE A 39 -13.59 32.23 3.77
N ASN A 40 -14.74 32.35 3.14
CA ASN A 40 -15.86 33.10 3.70
C ASN A 40 -16.76 32.13 4.45
N THR A 41 -16.84 32.27 5.78
CA THR A 41 -17.61 31.34 6.62
C THR A 41 -19.10 31.36 6.34
N LYS A 42 -19.64 32.43 5.72
CA LYS A 42 -21.05 32.52 5.32
C LYS A 42 -21.41 31.55 4.19
N GLU A 43 -20.43 31.25 3.32
CA GLU A 43 -20.60 30.39 2.14
C GLU A 43 -20.30 28.91 2.43
N LEU A 44 -19.77 28.61 3.62
CA LEU A 44 -19.44 27.25 4.01
C LEU A 44 -20.69 26.42 4.34
N GLU A 45 -20.60 25.13 4.07
CA GLU A 45 -21.50 24.13 4.63
C GLU A 45 -21.14 23.82 6.11
N GLU A 46 -21.97 23.04 6.80
CA GLU A 46 -21.68 22.61 8.17
C GLU A 46 -20.36 21.87 8.29
N LYS A 47 -20.01 21.13 7.22
CA LYS A 47 -18.77 20.37 7.12
C LYS A 47 -18.32 20.33 5.66
N GLN A 48 -17.20 20.97 5.36
CA GLN A 48 -16.68 21.10 3.99
C GLN A 48 -15.16 20.89 3.95
N GLU A 49 -14.66 20.20 2.93
CA GLU A 49 -13.23 20.10 2.66
C GLU A 49 -12.76 21.24 1.75
N ILE A 50 -11.81 22.02 2.21
CA ILE A 50 -11.14 23.06 1.42
C ILE A 50 -9.89 22.47 0.79
N LEU A 51 -9.83 22.48 -0.54
CA LEU A 51 -8.72 22.00 -1.32
C LEU A 51 -7.72 23.12 -1.58
N MET A 52 -6.49 22.97 -1.11
CA MET A 52 -5.35 23.81 -1.46
C MET A 52 -4.40 23.02 -2.34
N VAL A 53 -4.13 23.51 -3.54
CA VAL A 53 -3.17 22.92 -4.46
C VAL A 53 -1.79 23.54 -4.21
N LEU A 54 -0.82 22.69 -3.94
CA LEU A 54 0.55 23.11 -3.69
C LEU A 54 1.38 23.15 -4.99
N PRO A 55 2.29 24.11 -5.15
CA PRO A 55 3.24 24.12 -6.26
C PRO A 55 4.18 22.92 -6.15
N LYS A 56 4.97 22.69 -7.20
CA LYS A 56 6.02 21.67 -7.19
C LYS A 56 7.17 22.09 -6.27
N ILE A 57 7.12 21.70 -5.01
CA ILE A 57 8.20 21.91 -4.05
C ILE A 57 9.05 20.64 -3.92
N LYS A 58 10.37 20.81 -3.74
CA LYS A 58 11.27 19.73 -3.35
C LYS A 58 11.36 19.77 -1.83
N THR A 59 10.70 18.84 -1.15
CA THR A 59 10.82 18.67 0.30
C THR A 59 11.90 17.64 0.61
N GLU A 60 12.66 17.86 1.67
CA GLU A 60 13.59 16.89 2.26
C GLU A 60 12.92 16.14 3.41
N LEU A 61 13.54 15.06 3.87
CA LEU A 61 13.06 14.34 5.03
C LEU A 61 13.15 15.28 6.26
N ASN A 62 12.06 15.41 7.00
CA ASN A 62 11.90 16.32 8.16
C ASN A 62 11.70 17.81 7.83
N ASP A 63 11.48 18.18 6.58
CA ASP A 63 11.02 19.54 6.28
C ASP A 63 9.62 19.78 6.84
N GLU A 64 9.45 20.90 7.52
CA GLU A 64 8.16 21.31 8.09
C GLU A 64 7.38 22.19 7.12
N ILE A 65 6.08 21.92 7.03
CA ILE A 65 5.12 22.77 6.35
C ILE A 65 4.19 23.35 7.41
N THR A 66 4.14 24.68 7.50
CA THR A 66 3.28 25.36 8.43
C THR A 66 1.99 25.81 7.77
N ILE A 67 0.85 25.53 8.39
CA ILE A 67 -0.46 26.01 7.96
C ILE A 67 -0.91 27.05 8.97
N ARG A 68 -1.10 28.30 8.51
CA ARG A 68 -1.57 29.40 9.32
C ARG A 68 -2.99 29.78 8.92
N ILE A 69 -3.90 29.85 9.88
CA ILE A 69 -5.28 30.28 9.68
C ILE A 69 -5.46 31.59 10.45
N GLN A 70 -5.78 32.65 9.74
CA GLN A 70 -6.04 33.99 10.31
C GLN A 70 -7.40 34.47 9.91
N GLY A 71 -8.15 35.05 10.83
CA GLY A 71 -9.47 35.58 10.56
C GLY A 71 -9.73 36.88 11.29
N ASN A 72 -10.70 37.64 10.80
CA ASN A 72 -11.12 38.94 11.33
C ASN A 72 -12.46 38.85 12.06
N ALA A 73 -12.80 37.70 12.65
CA ALA A 73 -14.05 37.52 13.39
C ALA A 73 -14.11 38.46 14.59
N ILE A 74 -15.21 39.19 14.71
CA ILE A 74 -15.46 40.13 15.80
C ILE A 74 -16.08 39.40 17.00
N ASN A 75 -16.80 38.33 16.75
CA ASN A 75 -17.45 37.52 17.78
C ASN A 75 -17.34 36.01 17.50
N SER A 76 -17.67 35.19 18.49
CA SER A 76 -17.57 33.72 18.38
C SER A 76 -18.53 33.09 17.38
N LEU A 77 -19.62 33.76 16.99
CA LEU A 77 -20.60 33.27 16.01
C LEU A 77 -20.09 33.39 14.58
N GLU A 78 -19.16 34.30 14.34
CA GLU A 78 -18.46 34.48 13.04
C GLU A 78 -17.29 33.52 12.85
N GLY A 79 -17.01 32.70 13.86
CA GLY A 79 -15.86 31.83 13.90
C GLY A 79 -15.82 30.77 12.80
N LEU A 80 -14.61 30.42 12.37
CA LEU A 80 -14.35 29.24 11.55
C LEU A 80 -14.26 28.01 12.47
N LYS A 81 -15.10 27.02 12.19
CA LYS A 81 -15.01 25.73 12.87
C LYS A 81 -13.94 24.89 12.18
N VAL A 82 -12.88 24.55 12.90
CA VAL A 82 -11.83 23.66 12.43
C VAL A 82 -11.99 22.32 13.14
N TYR A 83 -12.13 21.27 12.37
CA TYR A 83 -12.27 19.92 12.92
C TYR A 83 -10.90 19.42 13.37
N SER A 84 -10.85 18.84 14.57
CA SER A 84 -9.61 18.36 15.19
C SER A 84 -9.83 17.01 15.84
N TYR A 85 -8.74 16.23 15.95
CA TYR A 85 -8.71 14.98 16.71
C TYR A 85 -7.52 14.96 17.66
N LYS A 86 -7.55 14.07 18.65
CA LYS A 86 -6.45 13.92 19.59
C LYS A 86 -5.28 13.21 18.92
N SER A 87 -4.09 13.79 18.96
CA SER A 87 -2.86 13.19 18.42
C SER A 87 -1.73 13.41 19.42
N ASP A 88 -0.88 12.40 19.56
CA ASP A 88 0.28 12.45 20.44
C ASP A 88 1.56 12.90 19.70
N ASN A 89 1.53 13.03 18.36
CA ASN A 89 2.72 13.25 17.52
C ASN A 89 2.71 14.57 16.73
N GLU A 90 1.63 15.34 16.79
CA GLU A 90 1.51 16.58 16.00
C GLU A 90 1.11 17.74 16.92
N VAL A 91 1.80 18.85 16.76
CA VAL A 91 1.56 20.06 17.56
C VAL A 91 0.68 21.02 16.78
N PHE A 92 -0.48 21.33 17.34
CA PHE A 92 -1.35 22.40 16.88
C PHE A 92 -1.45 23.48 17.93
N THR A 93 -1.16 24.72 17.56
CA THR A 93 -1.23 25.86 18.45
C THR A 93 -2.40 26.76 18.13
N ILE A 94 -3.12 27.21 19.16
CA ILE A 94 -4.16 28.23 19.05
C ILE A 94 -3.66 29.47 19.80
N ASN A 95 -3.49 30.58 19.10
CA ASN A 95 -2.96 31.82 19.66
C ASN A 95 -1.64 31.61 20.46
N GLY A 96 -0.76 30.76 19.88
CA GLY A 96 0.54 30.46 20.48
C GLY A 96 0.53 29.47 21.64
N ARG A 97 -0.62 28.87 21.99
CA ARG A 97 -0.72 27.83 23.02
C ARG A 97 -0.97 26.48 22.41
N GLU A 98 -0.23 25.47 22.83
CA GLU A 98 -0.42 24.08 22.37
C GLU A 98 -1.79 23.54 22.82
N SER A 99 -2.54 22.96 21.88
CA SER A 99 -3.90 22.48 22.14
C SER A 99 -3.98 21.00 22.52
N GLY A 100 -2.90 20.22 22.35
CA GLY A 100 -2.91 18.77 22.51
C GLY A 100 -3.81 18.03 21.50
N LYS A 101 -4.21 18.72 20.43
CA LYS A 101 -5.02 18.19 19.33
C LYS A 101 -4.35 18.54 18.01
N THR A 102 -4.67 17.79 16.96
CA THR A 102 -4.27 18.14 15.59
C THR A 102 -5.47 18.41 14.71
N ILE A 103 -5.25 19.18 13.64
CA ILE A 103 -6.31 19.53 12.69
C ILE A 103 -6.64 18.33 11.81
N ASN A 104 -7.91 18.10 11.53
CA ASN A 104 -8.32 17.08 10.55
C ASN A 104 -7.99 17.57 9.14
N MET A 105 -6.83 17.16 8.65
CA MET A 105 -6.36 17.45 7.30
C MET A 105 -5.86 16.19 6.61
N LYS A 106 -6.02 16.18 5.28
CA LYS A 106 -5.48 15.12 4.44
C LYS A 106 -4.44 15.73 3.51
N VAL A 107 -3.23 15.21 3.55
CA VAL A 107 -2.18 15.59 2.61
C VAL A 107 -2.19 14.63 1.44
N GLY A 108 -2.46 15.14 0.25
CA GLY A 108 -2.46 14.35 -0.96
C GLY A 108 -1.09 14.37 -1.63
N TYR A 109 -0.48 13.21 -1.72
CA TYR A 109 0.76 12.98 -2.46
C TYR A 109 0.46 12.40 -3.85
N ASN A 110 1.37 12.59 -4.80
CA ASN A 110 1.30 11.85 -6.06
C ASN A 110 1.84 10.44 -5.82
N ARG A 111 0.99 9.52 -5.38
CA ARG A 111 1.36 8.13 -5.10
C ARG A 111 1.87 7.40 -6.34
N PHE A 112 1.30 7.72 -7.50
CA PHE A 112 1.72 7.14 -8.78
C PHE A 112 2.18 8.25 -9.72
N SER A 113 3.45 8.25 -10.09
CA SER A 113 3.78 8.94 -11.32
C SER A 113 3.06 8.16 -12.44
N LYS A 114 2.36 8.86 -13.34
CA LYS A 114 1.71 8.24 -14.50
C LYS A 114 2.66 7.31 -15.26
N GLN A 115 3.95 7.59 -15.20
CA GLN A 115 5.03 6.81 -15.82
C GLN A 115 5.09 5.37 -15.30
N TYR A 116 4.87 5.11 -14.00
CA TYR A 116 4.88 3.73 -13.47
C TYR A 116 3.65 2.94 -13.92
N ILE A 117 2.48 3.59 -14.00
CA ILE A 117 1.27 2.94 -14.53
C ILE A 117 1.46 2.53 -15.99
N TYR A 118 2.03 3.43 -16.81
CA TYR A 118 2.34 3.11 -18.20
C TYR A 118 3.37 2.00 -18.32
N LEU A 119 4.40 2.01 -17.48
CA LEU A 119 5.45 0.98 -17.48
C LEU A 119 4.88 -0.39 -17.10
N ILE A 120 4.08 -0.48 -16.03
CA ILE A 120 3.41 -1.72 -15.61
C ILE A 120 2.45 -2.20 -16.71
N GLY A 121 1.69 -1.29 -17.32
CA GLY A 121 0.81 -1.61 -18.44
C GLY A 121 1.58 -2.17 -19.63
N LEU A 122 2.69 -1.55 -20.02
CA LEU A 122 3.54 -1.99 -21.13
C LEU A 122 4.18 -3.35 -20.86
N ILE A 123 4.65 -3.60 -19.63
CA ILE A 123 5.18 -4.88 -19.17
C ILE A 123 4.11 -5.98 -19.33
N SER A 124 2.88 -5.69 -18.87
CA SER A 124 1.79 -6.68 -18.96
C SER A 124 1.32 -6.93 -20.38
N ILE A 125 1.24 -5.91 -21.24
CA ILE A 125 0.94 -6.06 -22.66
C ILE A 125 2.00 -6.91 -23.35
N SER A 126 3.28 -6.66 -23.07
CA SER A 126 4.39 -7.47 -23.60
C SER A 126 4.27 -8.94 -23.17
N GLY A 127 3.90 -9.19 -21.90
CA GLY A 127 3.63 -10.54 -21.42
C GLY A 127 2.45 -11.22 -22.13
N CYS A 128 1.35 -10.49 -22.38
CA CYS A 128 0.21 -11.00 -23.14
C CYS A 128 0.60 -11.37 -24.58
N ILE A 129 1.38 -10.53 -25.26
CA ILE A 129 1.88 -10.81 -26.60
C ILE A 129 2.77 -12.07 -26.60
N LEU A 130 3.66 -12.20 -25.62
CA LEU A 130 4.51 -13.38 -25.49
C LEU A 130 3.68 -14.66 -25.31
N ILE A 131 2.57 -14.63 -24.56
CA ILE A 131 1.70 -15.79 -24.37
C ILE A 131 1.07 -16.24 -25.70
N LEU A 132 0.68 -15.31 -26.57
CA LEU A 132 0.06 -15.64 -27.86
C LEU A 132 1.01 -16.36 -28.81
N ILE A 133 2.32 -16.19 -28.65
CA ILE A 133 3.36 -16.81 -29.50
C ILE A 133 3.80 -18.18 -28.97
N ILE A 134 3.48 -18.53 -27.72
CA ILE A 134 3.97 -19.71 -27.04
C ILE A 134 3.14 -20.97 -27.44
N ASP A 135 3.83 -22.09 -27.61
CA ASP A 135 3.18 -23.40 -27.77
C ASP A 135 2.32 -23.73 -26.52
N VAL A 136 1.01 -23.92 -26.77
CA VAL A 136 0.01 -24.21 -25.74
C VAL A 136 0.38 -25.44 -24.88
N LYS A 137 1.10 -26.41 -25.42
CA LYS A 137 1.56 -27.60 -24.68
C LYS A 137 2.57 -27.25 -23.60
N LYS A 138 3.36 -26.17 -23.77
CA LYS A 138 4.40 -25.71 -22.84
C LYS A 138 4.00 -24.46 -22.05
N ILE A 139 2.79 -23.93 -22.25
CA ILE A 139 2.33 -22.64 -21.71
C ILE A 139 2.53 -22.54 -20.19
N HIS A 140 2.31 -23.60 -19.43
CA HIS A 140 2.48 -23.61 -17.97
C HIS A 140 3.93 -23.33 -17.51
N LYS A 141 4.95 -23.73 -18.33
CA LYS A 141 6.36 -23.40 -18.02
C LYS A 141 6.67 -21.96 -18.41
N SER A 142 6.24 -21.57 -19.60
CA SER A 142 6.52 -20.24 -20.14
C SER A 142 5.87 -19.14 -19.31
N VAL A 143 4.61 -19.33 -18.89
CA VAL A 143 3.90 -18.38 -18.01
C VAL A 143 4.60 -18.26 -16.64
N PHE A 144 5.10 -19.37 -16.09
CA PHE A 144 5.90 -19.31 -14.87
C PHE A 144 7.11 -18.38 -15.03
N TYR A 145 7.90 -18.53 -16.09
CA TYR A 145 9.05 -17.67 -16.33
C TYR A 145 8.66 -16.22 -16.64
N ILE A 146 7.56 -16.02 -17.37
CA ILE A 146 7.03 -14.67 -17.63
C ILE A 146 6.66 -13.99 -16.30
N ILE A 147 5.91 -14.65 -15.41
CA ILE A 147 5.55 -14.12 -14.10
C ILE A 147 6.81 -13.81 -13.27
N MET A 148 7.79 -14.71 -13.25
CA MET A 148 9.03 -14.50 -12.49
C MET A 148 9.84 -13.32 -13.03
N ILE A 149 9.98 -13.20 -14.34
CA ILE A 149 10.75 -12.08 -14.94
C ILE A 149 10.01 -10.75 -14.74
N LEU A 150 8.75 -10.68 -15.17
CA LEU A 150 7.98 -9.44 -15.10
C LEU A 150 7.68 -9.04 -13.65
N GLY A 151 7.31 -10.00 -12.80
CA GLY A 151 7.07 -9.76 -11.39
C GLY A 151 8.33 -9.31 -10.65
N SER A 152 9.51 -9.85 -10.98
CA SER A 152 10.77 -9.36 -10.40
C SER A 152 11.04 -7.91 -10.79
N LEU A 153 10.75 -7.50 -12.03
CA LEU A 153 10.83 -6.08 -12.41
C LEU A 153 9.87 -5.23 -11.59
N VAL A 154 8.64 -5.72 -11.37
CA VAL A 154 7.64 -5.02 -10.55
C VAL A 154 8.10 -4.87 -9.10
N ILE A 155 8.80 -5.86 -8.52
CA ILE A 155 9.36 -5.76 -7.15
C ILE A 155 10.24 -4.51 -7.01
N PHE A 156 11.08 -4.20 -8.01
CA PHE A 156 11.99 -3.05 -7.96
C PHE A 156 11.32 -1.73 -8.37
N ILE A 157 10.27 -1.78 -9.18
CA ILE A 157 9.53 -0.61 -9.64
C ILE A 157 8.54 -0.15 -8.56
N ASN A 158 7.90 -1.08 -7.87
CA ASN A 158 6.93 -0.76 -6.83
C ASN A 158 7.62 -0.09 -5.64
N PRO A 159 7.14 1.06 -5.20
CA PRO A 159 7.56 1.66 -3.95
C PRO A 159 7.40 0.71 -2.75
N ILE A 160 8.10 1.03 -1.68
CA ILE A 160 8.00 0.30 -0.42
C ILE A 160 6.57 0.46 0.11
N LEU A 161 5.89 -0.66 0.40
CA LEU A 161 4.55 -0.73 0.97
C LEU A 161 3.48 0.11 0.22
N ASP A 162 3.52 0.12 -1.11
CA ASP A 162 2.60 0.93 -1.95
C ASP A 162 1.26 0.22 -2.22
N THR A 163 1.16 -1.10 -2.03
CA THR A 163 -0.13 -1.79 -2.14
C THR A 163 -1.04 -1.46 -0.94
N PRO A 164 -2.37 -1.48 -1.13
CA PRO A 164 -3.29 -1.25 -0.03
C PRO A 164 -2.98 -2.15 1.18
N ASP A 165 -2.92 -1.54 2.37
CA ASP A 165 -2.68 -2.20 3.66
C ASP A 165 -1.34 -2.98 3.78
N ASP A 166 -0.39 -2.75 2.86
CA ASP A 166 0.88 -3.50 2.79
C ASP A 166 1.70 -3.38 4.09
N HIS A 167 1.58 -2.25 4.81
CA HIS A 167 2.18 -2.07 6.14
C HIS A 167 1.62 -3.06 7.16
N ALA A 168 0.30 -3.30 7.17
CA ALA A 168 -0.33 -4.29 8.05
C ALA A 168 0.07 -5.72 7.64
N HIS A 169 0.18 -5.97 6.33
CA HIS A 169 0.64 -7.25 5.80
C HIS A 169 2.11 -7.53 6.12
N LEU A 170 2.99 -6.52 6.12
CA LEU A 170 4.37 -6.66 6.56
C LEU A 170 4.44 -7.03 8.05
N CYS A 171 3.67 -6.34 8.93
CA CYS A 171 3.59 -6.69 10.34
C CYS A 171 3.11 -8.14 10.53
N ARG A 172 2.06 -8.55 9.80
CA ARG A 172 1.53 -9.92 9.86
C ARG A 172 2.57 -10.94 9.38
N THR A 173 3.34 -10.60 8.36
CA THR A 173 4.47 -11.41 7.86
C THR A 173 5.52 -11.61 8.94
N GLU A 174 5.92 -10.55 9.65
CA GLU A 174 6.88 -10.64 10.75
C GLU A 174 6.37 -11.55 11.88
N PHE A 175 5.11 -11.41 12.29
CA PHE A 175 4.52 -12.28 13.31
C PHE A 175 4.55 -13.74 12.88
N THR A 176 4.20 -14.02 11.63
CA THR A 176 4.26 -15.36 11.06
C THR A 176 5.71 -15.89 11.03
N ALA A 177 6.68 -15.06 10.65
CA ALA A 177 8.10 -15.40 10.64
C ALA A 177 8.67 -15.69 12.04
N ARG A 178 8.06 -15.13 13.09
CA ARG A 178 8.38 -15.38 14.51
C ARG A 178 7.64 -16.59 15.09
N GLY A 179 6.76 -17.24 14.32
CA GLY A 179 5.93 -18.35 14.78
C GLY A 179 4.67 -17.92 15.56
N ILE A 180 4.31 -16.64 15.52
CA ILE A 180 3.06 -16.15 16.11
C ILE A 180 1.94 -16.38 15.08
N LEU A 181 1.32 -17.55 15.13
CA LEU A 181 0.36 -17.99 14.12
C LEU A 181 -1.06 -17.48 14.39
N SER A 182 -1.43 -17.33 15.66
CA SER A 182 -2.74 -16.81 16.08
C SER A 182 -2.55 -15.50 16.82
N LEU A 183 -3.33 -14.50 16.42
CA LEU A 183 -3.37 -13.18 17.07
C LEU A 183 -4.72 -13.06 17.78
N LYS A 184 -4.71 -12.57 19.01
CA LYS A 184 -5.91 -12.44 19.84
C LYS A 184 -6.43 -11.00 19.72
N GLY A 185 -7.66 -10.87 19.22
CA GLY A 185 -8.41 -9.62 19.19
C GLY A 185 -7.92 -8.56 18.19
N ASP A 186 -8.83 -7.70 17.75
CA ASP A 186 -8.53 -6.61 16.81
C ASP A 186 -7.91 -5.38 17.50
N SER A 187 -8.08 -5.28 18.83
CA SER A 187 -7.56 -4.19 19.66
C SER A 187 -6.16 -4.46 20.22
N ASP A 188 -5.64 -5.68 20.07
CA ASP A 188 -4.37 -6.06 20.65
C ASP A 188 -3.22 -5.35 19.94
N GLN A 189 -2.33 -4.83 20.74
CA GLN A 189 -1.09 -4.22 20.27
C GLN A 189 0.03 -5.27 20.35
N TYR A 190 0.76 -5.39 19.26
CA TYR A 190 1.90 -6.31 19.18
C TYR A 190 3.18 -5.53 18.92
N ASN A 191 4.25 -5.95 19.58
CA ASN A 191 5.55 -5.36 19.34
C ASN A 191 6.14 -5.90 18.03
N ILE A 192 6.43 -4.97 17.14
CA ILE A 192 7.19 -5.18 15.90
C ILE A 192 8.67 -4.85 16.15
N SER A 193 9.55 -5.36 15.30
CA SER A 193 10.96 -5.01 15.32
C SER A 193 11.19 -3.57 14.87
N ARG A 194 12.30 -2.98 15.30
CA ARG A 194 12.75 -1.68 14.79
C ARG A 194 12.97 -1.72 13.28
N SER A 195 13.43 -2.85 12.73
CA SER A 195 13.55 -3.06 11.29
C SER A 195 12.22 -2.88 10.55
N VAL A 196 11.14 -3.50 11.04
CA VAL A 196 9.81 -3.35 10.42
C VAL A 196 9.28 -1.93 10.60
N ALA A 197 9.50 -1.31 11.77
CA ALA A 197 9.11 0.08 12.01
C ALA A 197 9.84 1.05 11.07
N GLU A 198 11.14 0.84 10.81
CA GLU A 198 11.92 1.61 9.85
C GLU A 198 11.41 1.44 8.42
N ILE A 199 11.14 0.20 7.97
CA ILE A 199 10.55 -0.04 6.65
C ILE A 199 9.22 0.70 6.49
N ILE A 200 8.38 0.70 7.53
CA ILE A 200 7.09 1.42 7.52
C ILE A 200 7.31 2.94 7.44
N SER A 201 8.33 3.49 8.08
CA SER A 201 8.63 4.93 8.00
C SER A 201 9.07 5.37 6.60
N HIS A 202 9.64 4.46 5.79
CA HIS A 202 10.00 4.67 4.39
C HIS A 202 8.88 4.27 3.40
N ASN A 203 7.63 4.25 3.88
CA ASN A 203 6.46 3.93 3.06
C ASN A 203 6.37 4.84 1.83
N TYR A 204 6.08 4.26 0.67
CA TYR A 204 6.01 4.92 -0.65
C TYR A 204 7.35 5.43 -1.21
N GLU A 205 8.47 5.16 -0.58
CA GLU A 205 9.77 5.45 -1.17
C GLU A 205 10.15 4.41 -2.22
N ASN A 206 10.90 4.87 -3.23
CA ASN A 206 11.43 3.94 -4.23
C ASN A 206 12.52 3.07 -3.57
N ILE A 207 12.43 1.76 -3.75
CA ILE A 207 13.33 0.79 -3.13
C ILE A 207 14.82 1.05 -3.46
N ILE A 208 15.10 1.64 -4.63
CA ILE A 208 16.47 1.94 -5.07
C ILE A 208 17.06 3.15 -4.33
N ASN A 209 16.18 4.09 -3.92
CA ASN A 209 16.58 5.35 -3.30
C ASN A 209 16.38 5.34 -1.78
N ALA A 210 15.70 4.33 -1.24
CA ALA A 210 15.45 4.22 0.19
C ALA A 210 16.75 3.91 0.93
N ASN A 211 17.09 4.76 1.89
CA ASN A 211 18.24 4.57 2.75
C ASN A 211 17.86 3.74 3.98
N LEU A 212 17.50 2.48 3.74
CA LEU A 212 17.17 1.53 4.80
C LEU A 212 18.45 1.02 5.48
N GLY A 213 18.47 1.08 6.80
CA GLY A 213 19.60 0.71 7.63
C GLY A 213 19.83 -0.80 7.75
N LYS A 214 20.67 -1.15 8.71
CA LYS A 214 20.91 -2.55 9.10
C LYS A 214 19.73 -3.08 9.90
N MET A 215 19.56 -4.40 9.90
CA MET A 215 18.51 -5.04 10.67
C MET A 215 18.71 -4.87 12.18
N ASP A 216 17.62 -4.49 12.85
CA ASP A 216 17.51 -4.43 14.30
C ASP A 216 16.22 -5.13 14.75
N PHE A 217 16.36 -6.29 15.36
CA PHE A 217 15.23 -7.09 15.88
C PHE A 217 14.92 -6.81 17.35
N THR A 218 15.18 -5.59 17.83
CA THR A 218 14.64 -5.10 19.10
C THR A 218 13.13 -4.86 18.93
N TYR A 219 12.31 -5.51 19.75
CA TYR A 219 10.85 -5.49 19.67
C TYR A 219 10.26 -4.49 20.68
N ASP A 220 10.55 -3.22 20.49
CA ASP A 220 10.09 -2.12 21.36
C ASP A 220 9.05 -1.21 20.67
N LYS A 221 8.78 -1.42 19.38
CA LYS A 221 7.82 -0.65 18.62
C LYS A 221 6.45 -1.30 18.63
N VAL A 222 5.45 -0.57 19.11
CA VAL A 222 4.07 -1.06 19.15
C VAL A 222 3.39 -0.76 17.82
N SER A 223 2.77 -1.76 17.25
CA SER A 223 1.93 -1.62 16.06
C SER A 223 0.51 -2.07 16.35
N LYS A 224 -0.47 -1.29 15.92
CA LYS A 224 -1.85 -1.78 15.82
C LYS A 224 -1.91 -2.77 14.66
N ASN A 225 -2.30 -3.99 14.95
CA ASN A 225 -2.35 -5.03 13.94
C ASN A 225 -3.74 -5.10 13.29
N TYR A 226 -3.92 -4.36 12.22
CA TYR A 226 -5.17 -4.39 11.43
C TYR A 226 -5.38 -5.70 10.65
N ALA A 227 -4.34 -6.53 10.54
CA ALA A 227 -4.41 -7.84 9.89
C ALA A 227 -4.51 -9.00 10.90
N SER A 228 -4.92 -8.73 12.16
CA SER A 228 -5.04 -9.74 13.22
C SER A 228 -6.03 -10.85 12.89
N SER A 229 -7.14 -10.51 12.22
CA SER A 229 -8.16 -11.45 11.75
C SER A 229 -7.69 -12.36 10.61
N ASN A 230 -6.60 -11.99 9.91
CA ASN A 230 -6.12 -12.75 8.77
C ASN A 230 -5.40 -14.04 9.22
N ASN A 231 -5.74 -15.14 8.57
CA ASN A 231 -5.04 -16.40 8.76
C ASN A 231 -3.56 -16.27 8.37
N PHE A 232 -2.68 -16.98 9.06
CA PHE A 232 -1.22 -16.94 8.81
C PHE A 232 -0.80 -17.65 7.52
N ILE A 233 -1.58 -18.61 7.02
CA ILE A 233 -1.23 -19.48 5.90
C ILE A 233 -0.83 -18.68 4.66
N PRO A 234 -1.59 -17.66 4.20
CA PRO A 234 -1.22 -16.88 3.04
C PRO A 234 0.07 -16.04 3.21
N TYR A 235 0.55 -15.89 4.45
CA TYR A 235 1.78 -15.14 4.76
C TYR A 235 3.02 -16.03 4.88
N ILE A 236 2.89 -17.36 4.80
CA ILE A 236 4.02 -18.29 4.88
C ILE A 236 5.12 -17.97 3.84
N PRO A 237 4.80 -17.74 2.55
CA PRO A 237 5.83 -17.43 1.57
C PRO A 237 6.63 -16.18 1.93
N GLN A 238 5.95 -15.10 2.29
CA GLN A 238 6.59 -13.84 2.69
C GLN A 238 7.43 -14.02 3.96
N ALA A 239 6.93 -14.81 4.93
CA ALA A 239 7.64 -15.12 6.16
C ALA A 239 8.93 -15.93 5.92
N ILE A 240 8.92 -16.84 4.96
CA ILE A 240 10.13 -17.54 4.52
C ILE A 240 11.14 -16.54 3.98
N GLY A 241 10.71 -15.64 3.07
CA GLY A 241 11.55 -14.57 2.53
C GLY A 241 12.10 -13.66 3.62
N PHE A 242 11.28 -13.28 4.59
CA PHE A 242 11.67 -12.48 5.76
C PHE A 242 12.77 -13.18 6.59
N ASN A 243 12.64 -14.49 6.86
CA ASN A 243 13.63 -15.23 7.61
C ASN A 243 14.95 -15.42 6.84
N ILE A 244 14.89 -15.64 5.52
CA ILE A 244 16.08 -15.71 4.68
C ILE A 244 16.78 -14.34 4.62
N ALA A 245 16.02 -13.24 4.61
CA ALA A 245 16.58 -11.89 4.62
C ALA A 245 17.50 -11.62 5.81
N LYS A 246 17.26 -12.26 6.96
CA LYS A 246 18.11 -12.14 8.16
C LYS A 246 19.58 -12.48 7.91
N ILE A 247 19.85 -13.34 6.92
CA ILE A 247 21.22 -13.73 6.54
C ILE A 247 21.99 -12.53 5.96
N PHE A 248 21.29 -11.60 5.30
CA PHE A 248 21.87 -10.44 4.64
C PHE A 248 22.05 -9.23 5.57
N GLY A 249 21.39 -9.20 6.74
CA GLY A 249 21.53 -8.15 7.74
C GLY A 249 21.07 -6.75 7.31
N SER A 250 20.28 -6.62 6.24
CA SER A 250 19.82 -5.34 5.70
C SER A 250 18.28 -5.30 5.58
N ASN A 251 17.66 -4.20 5.99
CA ASN A 251 16.21 -4.01 5.94
C ASN A 251 15.66 -4.04 4.50
N ILE A 252 16.46 -3.62 3.52
CA ILE A 252 16.07 -3.74 2.10
C ILE A 252 15.91 -5.21 1.67
N ALA A 253 16.70 -6.13 2.26
CA ALA A 253 16.57 -7.56 1.96
C ALA A 253 15.22 -8.11 2.44
N ILE A 254 14.66 -7.61 3.55
CA ILE A 254 13.31 -7.98 4.00
C ILE A 254 12.28 -7.64 2.92
N VAL A 255 12.37 -6.42 2.37
CA VAL A 255 11.41 -5.95 1.35
C VAL A 255 11.54 -6.78 0.07
N ILE A 256 12.75 -6.97 -0.43
CA ILE A 256 12.98 -7.68 -1.69
C ILE A 256 12.62 -9.16 -1.56
N LEU A 257 13.12 -9.85 -0.54
CA LEU A 257 12.91 -11.29 -0.40
C LEU A 257 11.47 -11.62 0.04
N GLY A 258 10.86 -10.82 0.91
CA GLY A 258 9.44 -11.00 1.26
C GLY A 258 8.54 -10.95 0.03
N ARG A 259 8.71 -9.93 -0.81
CA ARG A 259 7.99 -9.79 -2.08
C ARG A 259 8.33 -10.91 -3.08
N PHE A 260 9.60 -11.28 -3.19
CA PHE A 260 10.05 -12.32 -4.10
C PHE A 260 9.45 -13.69 -3.77
N PHE A 261 9.40 -14.07 -2.50
CA PHE A 261 8.81 -15.35 -2.09
C PHE A 261 7.29 -15.37 -2.26
N ASN A 262 6.60 -14.23 -2.09
CA ASN A 262 5.18 -14.11 -2.43
C ASN A 262 4.94 -14.32 -3.94
N LEU A 263 5.74 -13.65 -4.78
CA LEU A 263 5.72 -13.81 -6.23
C LEU A 263 6.02 -15.26 -6.65
N LEU A 264 7.02 -15.89 -6.06
CA LEU A 264 7.40 -17.28 -6.35
C LEU A 264 6.26 -18.24 -6.03
N ALA A 265 5.63 -18.09 -4.87
CA ALA A 265 4.47 -18.91 -4.49
C ALA A 265 3.31 -18.75 -5.47
N TYR A 266 2.98 -17.51 -5.84
CA TYR A 266 1.99 -17.21 -6.86
C TYR A 266 2.33 -17.88 -8.20
N ALA A 267 3.56 -17.71 -8.70
CA ALA A 267 4.01 -18.28 -9.97
C ALA A 267 3.94 -19.82 -9.98
N LEU A 268 4.26 -20.47 -8.85
CA LEU A 268 4.16 -21.92 -8.71
C LEU A 268 2.72 -22.42 -8.75
N MET A 269 1.80 -21.71 -8.06
CA MET A 269 0.36 -22.01 -8.07
C MET A 269 -0.23 -21.85 -9.47
N VAL A 270 0.09 -20.76 -10.18
CA VAL A 270 -0.31 -20.55 -11.57
C VAL A 270 0.22 -21.66 -12.49
N ARG A 271 1.52 -22.00 -12.34
CA ARG A 271 2.11 -23.10 -13.11
C ARG A 271 1.38 -24.42 -12.90
N TYR A 272 1.05 -24.72 -11.65
CA TYR A 272 0.32 -25.93 -11.30
C TYR A 272 -1.09 -25.93 -11.93
N ALA A 273 -1.85 -24.84 -11.79
CA ALA A 273 -3.17 -24.66 -12.37
C ALA A 273 -3.14 -24.87 -13.90
N LEU A 274 -2.24 -24.18 -14.62
CA LEU A 274 -2.11 -24.26 -16.06
C LEU A 274 -1.62 -25.64 -16.56
N LYS A 275 -0.87 -26.37 -15.74
CA LYS A 275 -0.47 -27.75 -16.05
C LYS A 275 -1.67 -28.70 -15.99
N LYS A 276 -2.57 -28.51 -15.03
CA LYS A 276 -3.70 -29.41 -14.77
C LYS A 276 -4.95 -29.08 -15.58
N THR A 277 -5.19 -27.81 -15.94
CA THR A 277 -6.37 -27.44 -16.71
C THR A 277 -6.36 -28.04 -18.11
N PRO A 278 -7.45 -28.72 -18.54
CA PRO A 278 -7.58 -29.25 -19.89
C PRO A 278 -7.99 -28.17 -20.92
N LEU A 279 -8.74 -27.14 -20.48
CA LEU A 279 -9.37 -26.12 -21.28
C LEU A 279 -8.93 -24.71 -20.84
N PHE A 280 -9.14 -23.72 -21.68
CA PHE A 280 -8.95 -22.28 -21.38
C PHE A 280 -7.54 -21.89 -20.88
N LYS A 281 -6.50 -22.59 -21.28
CA LYS A 281 -5.11 -22.29 -20.87
C LYS A 281 -4.68 -20.86 -21.20
N ILE A 282 -5.02 -20.36 -22.39
CA ILE A 282 -4.66 -18.99 -22.82
C ILE A 282 -5.39 -17.93 -21.99
N PRO A 283 -6.74 -17.93 -21.84
CA PRO A 283 -7.44 -16.98 -21.00
C PRO A 283 -6.94 -16.96 -19.54
N LEU A 284 -6.74 -18.14 -18.93
CA LEU A 284 -6.23 -18.24 -17.57
C LEU A 284 -4.79 -17.69 -17.46
N SER A 285 -3.97 -17.90 -18.48
CA SER A 285 -2.62 -17.33 -18.53
C SER A 285 -2.65 -15.81 -18.60
N ILE A 286 -3.54 -15.23 -19.40
CA ILE A 286 -3.71 -13.78 -19.52
C ILE A 286 -4.13 -13.19 -18.17
N VAL A 287 -5.14 -13.79 -17.52
CA VAL A 287 -5.59 -13.35 -16.18
C VAL A 287 -4.45 -13.38 -15.16
N ALA A 288 -3.63 -14.44 -15.21
CA ALA A 288 -2.52 -14.60 -14.27
C ALA A 288 -1.41 -13.55 -14.43
N ILE A 289 -1.26 -12.93 -15.61
CA ILE A 289 -0.23 -11.89 -15.86
C ILE A 289 -0.81 -10.49 -15.98
N MET A 290 -2.09 -10.29 -15.69
CA MET A 290 -2.68 -8.94 -15.65
C MET A 290 -1.87 -8.03 -14.72
N PRO A 291 -1.82 -6.70 -15.01
CA PRO A 291 -1.05 -5.75 -14.21
C PRO A 291 -1.32 -5.85 -12.71
N MET A 292 -2.60 -5.96 -12.33
CA MET A 292 -3.00 -6.06 -10.93
C MET A 292 -2.53 -7.38 -10.30
N SER A 293 -2.58 -8.49 -11.03
CA SER A 293 -2.11 -9.79 -10.53
C SER A 293 -0.61 -9.77 -10.24
N LEU A 294 0.20 -9.17 -11.13
CA LEU A 294 1.64 -9.02 -10.93
C LEU A 294 1.97 -8.02 -9.81
N PHE A 295 1.21 -6.91 -9.73
CA PHE A 295 1.39 -5.88 -8.71
C PHE A 295 1.18 -6.46 -7.31
N ILE A 296 0.08 -7.21 -7.11
CA ILE A 296 -0.23 -7.84 -5.81
C ILE A 296 0.75 -8.97 -5.51
N ALA A 297 1.11 -9.80 -6.50
CA ALA A 297 2.07 -10.88 -6.30
C ALA A 297 3.47 -10.38 -5.93
N ALA A 298 3.86 -9.20 -6.41
CA ALA A 298 5.13 -8.54 -6.12
C ALA A 298 5.09 -7.62 -4.88
N SER A 299 4.23 -7.90 -3.89
CA SER A 299 4.05 -7.15 -2.64
C SER A 299 3.98 -8.08 -1.44
N PHE A 300 3.68 -7.56 -0.24
CA PHE A 300 3.39 -8.38 0.96
C PHE A 300 1.92 -8.83 1.02
N ASN A 301 1.10 -8.44 0.07
CA ASN A 301 -0.32 -8.70 0.08
C ASN A 301 -0.62 -10.21 -0.06
N PRO A 302 -1.39 -10.82 0.87
CA PRO A 302 -1.75 -12.25 0.85
C PRO A 302 -2.73 -12.62 -0.27
N ASP A 303 -3.34 -11.65 -0.94
CA ASP A 303 -4.28 -11.89 -2.04
C ASP A 303 -3.62 -12.60 -3.24
N ALA A 304 -2.30 -12.51 -3.37
CA ALA A 304 -1.54 -13.33 -4.32
C ALA A 304 -1.81 -14.84 -4.12
N THR A 305 -1.85 -15.29 -2.88
CA THR A 305 -2.19 -16.68 -2.54
C THR A 305 -3.64 -16.99 -2.89
N THR A 306 -4.57 -16.08 -2.59
CA THR A 306 -6.00 -16.22 -2.91
C THR A 306 -6.21 -16.34 -4.43
N TYR A 307 -5.53 -15.49 -5.22
CA TYR A 307 -5.59 -15.57 -6.69
C TYR A 307 -5.01 -16.89 -7.21
N GLY A 308 -3.86 -17.30 -6.71
CA GLY A 308 -3.24 -18.56 -7.09
C GLY A 308 -4.13 -19.77 -6.79
N LEU A 309 -4.72 -19.83 -5.61
CA LEU A 309 -5.65 -20.89 -5.20
C LEU A 309 -6.95 -20.86 -6.01
N SER A 310 -7.48 -19.68 -6.33
CA SER A 310 -8.66 -19.53 -7.19
C SER A 310 -8.41 -20.12 -8.59
N LEU A 311 -7.24 -19.85 -9.18
CA LEU A 311 -6.86 -20.45 -10.46
C LEU A 311 -6.72 -21.98 -10.38
N ILE A 312 -6.19 -22.52 -9.27
CA ILE A 312 -6.15 -23.96 -9.02
C ILE A 312 -7.56 -24.53 -8.93
N ALA A 313 -8.46 -23.89 -8.17
CA ALA A 313 -9.84 -24.32 -8.02
C ALA A 313 -10.59 -24.33 -9.38
N ILE A 314 -10.46 -23.26 -10.17
CA ILE A 314 -11.04 -23.17 -11.52
C ILE A 314 -10.47 -24.28 -12.40
N SER A 315 -9.16 -24.50 -12.36
CA SER A 315 -8.50 -25.56 -13.12
C SER A 315 -9.02 -26.94 -12.77
N PHE A 316 -9.26 -27.20 -11.48
CA PHE A 316 -9.82 -28.45 -10.98
C PHE A 316 -11.27 -28.63 -11.44
N LEU A 317 -12.12 -27.61 -11.36
CA LEU A 317 -13.49 -27.64 -11.86
C LEU A 317 -13.53 -27.94 -13.36
N LEU A 318 -12.66 -27.28 -14.16
CA LEU A 318 -12.55 -27.55 -15.59
C LEU A 318 -12.07 -28.98 -15.90
N TYR A 319 -11.19 -29.53 -15.06
CA TYR A 319 -10.74 -30.90 -15.16
C TYR A 319 -11.90 -31.89 -14.94
N ILE A 320 -12.69 -31.71 -13.86
CA ILE A 320 -13.87 -32.52 -13.57
C ILE A 320 -14.88 -32.40 -14.72
N TYR A 321 -15.19 -31.20 -15.18
CA TYR A 321 -16.13 -30.96 -16.26
C TYR A 321 -15.73 -31.66 -17.57
N ASN A 322 -14.43 -31.70 -17.88
CA ASN A 322 -13.93 -32.32 -19.10
C ASN A 322 -13.82 -33.85 -19.01
N LYS A 323 -13.94 -34.45 -17.81
CA LYS A 323 -13.84 -35.88 -17.59
C LYS A 323 -15.21 -36.53 -17.85
N LYS A 324 -15.31 -37.35 -18.89
CA LYS A 324 -16.56 -38.02 -19.27
C LYS A 324 -17.00 -39.10 -18.28
N ASP A 325 -16.10 -39.63 -17.45
CA ASP A 325 -16.35 -40.70 -16.47
C ASP A 325 -16.07 -40.19 -15.06
N VAL A 326 -17.13 -39.91 -14.30
CA VAL A 326 -17.06 -39.40 -12.93
C VAL A 326 -16.52 -40.44 -11.93
N ASN A 327 -16.61 -41.75 -12.28
CA ASN A 327 -16.23 -42.88 -11.41
C ASN A 327 -14.71 -43.08 -11.27
N LYS A 328 -13.90 -42.34 -11.98
CA LYS A 328 -12.41 -42.39 -11.91
C LYS A 328 -11.82 -41.01 -11.60
N ILE A 329 -12.28 -40.39 -10.55
CA ILE A 329 -11.60 -39.17 -10.07
C ILE A 329 -10.31 -39.63 -9.39
N ASP A 330 -9.21 -39.45 -10.10
CA ASP A 330 -7.90 -39.70 -9.56
C ASP A 330 -7.60 -38.61 -8.50
N MET A 331 -7.61 -38.99 -7.23
CA MET A 331 -7.36 -38.10 -6.08
C MET A 331 -5.87 -37.74 -5.95
N SER A 332 -5.02 -38.07 -6.91
CA SER A 332 -3.61 -37.67 -6.98
C SER A 332 -3.38 -36.25 -7.51
N ILE A 333 -4.40 -35.41 -7.43
CA ILE A 333 -4.34 -34.01 -7.87
C ILE A 333 -3.92 -33.10 -6.71
#